data_9095bcfc933ff79dac723119feb9cac3
#
_entry.id   9095bcfc933ff79dac723119feb9cac3
#
_cell.length_a   1.000
_cell.length_b   1.000
_cell.length_c   1.000
_cell.angle_alpha   90.00
_cell.angle_beta   90.00
_cell.angle_gamma   90.00
#
_symmetry.space_group_name_H-M   'P 1'
#
loop_
_entity.id
_entity.type
_entity.pdbx_description
1 polymer ?
#
loop_
_entity_poly.entity_id
_entity_poly.type
_entity_poly.pdbx_seq_one_letter_code
_entity_poly.pdbx_strand_id
1 'polypeptide(L)'
;VDVETDHFYFKGLEAGGFLVKTDAHRLMLGVSYMGLGFDAGDSDNARMKKLDDRDGSFFANVTYAWRSQLGQITASIGADISGKSEGFMSDVSWMKRFDVAGFGVTPQVGVLFTSEKFNDYYYGISHAESKRSGLDAYSADAGVSPYFRLIGDYRISEKFSVYAEGTVRSLSKEIKDSPMVDGDIAYGFGAGVSYHF
;
A
#
# COMPACT_ATOMS: atom_id res chain seq x y z
N VAL A 1 6.60 -1.16 13.96
CA VAL A 1 6.57 -0.26 15.13
C VAL A 1 5.75 0.95 14.74
N ASP A 2 4.73 1.27 15.52
CA ASP A 2 3.91 2.46 15.33
C ASP A 2 4.13 3.40 16.52
N VAL A 3 4.49 4.63 16.21
CA VAL A 3 4.69 5.72 17.18
C VAL A 3 3.88 6.92 16.71
N GLU A 4 3.11 7.51 17.60
CA GLU A 4 2.34 8.72 17.32
C GLU A 4 2.49 9.70 18.49
N THR A 5 2.83 10.95 18.18
CA THR A 5 2.88 12.10 19.09
C THR A 5 1.83 13.12 18.68
N ASP A 6 1.80 14.28 19.30
CA ASP A 6 0.88 15.36 18.90
C ASP A 6 1.23 15.96 17.53
N HIS A 7 2.49 15.88 17.10
CA HIS A 7 2.97 16.55 15.89
C HIS A 7 3.48 15.58 14.83
N PHE A 8 4.00 14.42 15.21
CA PHE A 8 4.68 13.47 14.32
C PHE A 8 4.14 12.06 14.48
N TYR A 9 4.26 11.28 13.42
CA TYR A 9 3.98 9.85 13.45
C TYR A 9 5.04 9.06 12.69
N PHE A 10 5.19 7.80 13.11
CA PHE A 10 5.92 6.77 12.38
C PHE A 10 5.05 5.51 12.36
N LYS A 11 4.71 5.02 11.17
CA LYS A 11 3.84 3.84 10.99
C LYS A 11 4.43 2.92 9.92
N GLY A 12 4.94 1.77 10.35
CA GLY A 12 5.57 0.83 9.44
C GLY A 12 6.75 1.46 8.70
N LEU A 13 6.62 1.72 7.41
CA LEU A 13 7.61 2.37 6.55
C LEU A 13 7.21 3.79 6.13
N GLU A 14 6.34 4.43 6.88
CA GLU A 14 5.92 5.81 6.67
C GLU A 14 6.24 6.67 7.89
N ALA A 15 6.78 7.86 7.67
CA ALA A 15 7.01 8.88 8.68
C ALA A 15 6.45 10.22 8.22
N GLY A 16 5.90 11.00 9.15
CA GLY A 16 5.31 12.28 8.79
C GLY A 16 4.87 13.14 9.97
N GLY A 17 4.18 14.22 9.66
CA GLY A 17 3.64 15.15 10.63
C GLY A 17 2.15 15.45 10.41
N PHE A 18 1.51 15.92 11.48
CA PHE A 18 0.12 16.36 11.45
C PHE A 18 0.07 17.87 11.16
N LEU A 19 -0.62 18.26 10.11
CA LEU A 19 -1.01 19.65 9.85
C LEU A 19 -2.27 20.01 10.64
N VAL A 20 -3.19 19.04 10.76
CA VAL A 20 -4.39 19.13 11.60
C VAL A 20 -4.53 17.82 12.36
N LYS A 21 -4.71 17.91 13.66
CA LYS A 21 -4.99 16.76 14.52
C LYS A 21 -6.06 17.15 15.54
N THR A 22 -7.28 16.70 15.28
CA THR A 22 -8.44 16.80 16.19
C THR A 22 -9.03 15.41 16.38
N ASP A 23 -10.02 15.28 17.25
CA ASP A 23 -10.72 14.01 17.44
C ASP A 23 -11.41 13.52 16.16
N ALA A 24 -11.96 14.45 15.37
CA ALA A 24 -12.71 14.12 14.15
C ALA A 24 -11.88 14.22 12.87
N HIS A 25 -10.87 15.08 12.81
CA HIS A 25 -10.15 15.38 11.57
C HIS A 25 -8.64 15.28 11.76
N ARG A 26 -7.98 14.62 10.81
CA ARG A 26 -6.51 14.55 10.71
C ARG A 26 -6.11 14.88 9.28
N LEU A 27 -5.18 15.81 9.14
CA LEU A 27 -4.50 16.08 7.87
C LEU A 27 -3.01 15.85 8.11
N MET A 28 -2.43 14.97 7.33
CA MET A 28 -1.06 14.48 7.50
C MET A 28 -0.25 14.70 6.23
N LEU A 29 1.01 15.04 6.41
CA LEU A 29 2.04 15.00 5.37
C LEU A 29 3.09 13.98 5.79
N GLY A 30 3.51 13.14 4.87
CA GLY A 30 4.49 12.10 5.17
C GLY A 30 5.32 11.68 3.98
N VAL A 31 6.32 10.86 4.28
CA VAL A 31 7.11 10.14 3.29
C VAL A 31 7.04 8.66 3.64
N SER A 32 6.70 7.83 2.67
CA SER A 32 6.67 6.38 2.82
C SER A 32 7.64 5.72 1.85
N TYR A 33 8.19 4.58 2.25
CA TYR A 33 8.90 3.68 1.36
C TYR A 33 7.97 2.52 0.96
N MET A 34 7.84 2.32 -0.33
CA MET A 34 7.13 1.18 -0.89
C MET A 34 8.16 0.18 -1.44
N GLY A 35 8.26 -0.95 -0.76
CA GLY A 35 9.18 -2.03 -1.15
C GLY A 35 8.63 -2.91 -2.28
N LEU A 36 7.70 -2.41 -3.10
CA LEU A 36 7.30 -3.11 -4.31
C LEU A 36 8.49 -3.10 -5.27
N GLY A 37 9.03 -4.27 -5.53
CA GLY A 37 10.18 -4.43 -6.39
C GLY A 37 10.10 -5.77 -7.11
N PHE A 38 10.91 -5.90 -8.15
CA PHE A 38 11.11 -7.14 -8.87
C PHE A 38 12.62 -7.27 -9.15
N ASP A 39 13.22 -8.35 -8.66
CA ASP A 39 14.57 -8.75 -8.98
C ASP A 39 14.51 -9.90 -10.00
N ALA A 40 14.99 -9.65 -11.21
CA ALA A 40 14.97 -10.63 -12.28
C ALA A 40 15.81 -11.87 -11.92
N GLY A 41 16.87 -11.69 -11.14
CA GLY A 41 17.76 -12.77 -10.70
C GLY A 41 17.05 -13.80 -9.82
N ASP A 42 16.10 -13.36 -9.02
CA ASP A 42 15.35 -14.20 -8.06
C ASP A 42 14.19 -14.97 -8.71
N SER A 43 13.81 -14.66 -9.96
CA SER A 43 12.70 -15.33 -10.62
C SER A 43 13.05 -16.78 -11.00
N ASP A 44 12.12 -17.72 -10.78
CA ASP A 44 12.25 -19.10 -11.29
C ASP A 44 11.94 -19.23 -12.79
N ASN A 45 11.31 -18.22 -13.39
CA ASN A 45 10.94 -18.19 -14.79
C ASN A 45 12.10 -17.67 -15.66
N ALA A 46 12.63 -18.51 -16.54
CA ALA A 46 13.77 -18.19 -17.41
C ALA A 46 13.53 -16.97 -18.34
N ARG A 47 12.28 -16.65 -18.67
CA ARG A 47 11.94 -15.45 -19.44
C ARG A 47 11.93 -14.21 -18.55
N MET A 48 11.39 -14.31 -17.34
CA MET A 48 11.38 -13.23 -16.35
C MET A 48 12.81 -12.83 -15.93
N LYS A 49 13.75 -13.79 -15.85
CA LYS A 49 15.18 -13.51 -15.57
C LYS A 49 15.86 -12.57 -16.58
N LYS A 50 15.23 -12.30 -17.70
CA LYS A 50 15.75 -11.42 -18.74
C LYS A 50 15.11 -10.04 -18.74
N LEU A 51 14.20 -9.77 -17.80
CA LEU A 51 13.65 -8.43 -17.60
C LEU A 51 14.63 -7.56 -16.81
N ASP A 52 14.39 -6.28 -16.80
CA ASP A 52 15.11 -5.34 -15.95
C ASP A 52 14.54 -5.41 -14.52
N ASP A 53 15.35 -5.11 -13.52
CA ASP A 53 14.92 -5.03 -12.14
C ASP A 53 14.01 -3.81 -11.94
N ARG A 54 13.10 -3.90 -10.97
CA ARG A 54 12.25 -2.80 -10.53
C ARG A 54 12.56 -2.52 -9.07
N ASP A 55 13.01 -1.32 -8.80
CA ASP A 55 13.33 -0.89 -7.42
C ASP A 55 12.08 -0.39 -6.70
N GLY A 56 12.08 -0.51 -5.37
CA GLY A 56 11.10 0.19 -4.55
C GLY A 56 11.23 1.71 -4.64
N SER A 57 10.17 2.43 -4.33
CA SER A 57 10.09 3.89 -4.46
C SER A 57 9.77 4.57 -3.13
N PHE A 58 10.23 5.82 -2.98
CA PHE A 58 9.76 6.73 -1.92
C PHE A 58 8.64 7.62 -2.43
N PHE A 59 7.60 7.77 -1.62
CA PHE A 59 6.43 8.58 -1.94
C PHE A 59 6.27 9.71 -0.93
N ALA A 60 6.07 10.92 -1.41
CA ALA A 60 5.54 12.02 -0.60
C ALA A 60 4.02 11.91 -0.59
N ASN A 61 3.44 11.88 0.62
CA ASN A 61 2.03 11.58 0.83
C ASN A 61 1.30 12.76 1.48
N VAL A 62 0.07 12.98 1.04
CA VAL A 62 -0.94 13.77 1.75
C VAL A 62 -2.07 12.83 2.12
N THR A 63 -2.43 12.78 3.40
CA THR A 63 -3.51 11.93 3.89
C THR A 63 -4.48 12.74 4.73
N TYR A 64 -5.76 12.64 4.41
CA TYR A 64 -6.85 13.18 5.21
C TYR A 64 -7.69 12.04 5.78
N ALA A 65 -7.96 12.08 7.08
CA ALA A 65 -8.84 11.15 7.76
C ALA A 65 -9.95 11.89 8.49
N TRP A 66 -11.17 11.46 8.27
CA TRP A 66 -12.36 11.92 9.00
C TRP A 66 -12.95 10.79 9.82
N ARG A 67 -13.05 11.02 11.12
CA ARG A 67 -13.60 10.06 12.10
C ARG A 67 -14.98 10.50 12.58
N SER A 68 -15.90 9.56 12.61
CA SER A 68 -17.26 9.73 13.11
C SER A 68 -17.71 8.50 13.89
N GLN A 69 -18.92 8.52 14.45
CA GLN A 69 -19.52 7.33 15.08
C GLN A 69 -19.76 6.18 14.08
N LEU A 70 -19.88 6.48 12.79
CA LEU A 70 -20.08 5.49 11.74
C LEU A 70 -18.76 4.83 11.27
N GLY A 71 -17.62 5.29 11.76
CA GLY A 71 -16.30 4.81 11.38
C GLY A 71 -15.41 5.96 10.92
N GLN A 72 -14.31 5.60 10.26
CA GLN A 72 -13.33 6.55 9.72
C GLN A 72 -13.27 6.40 8.19
N ILE A 73 -13.33 7.52 7.50
CA ILE A 73 -13.01 7.62 6.08
C ILE A 73 -11.60 8.21 5.97
N THR A 74 -10.77 7.59 5.13
CA THR A 74 -9.42 8.08 4.84
C THR A 74 -9.28 8.25 3.33
N ALA A 75 -8.72 9.38 2.92
CA ALA A 75 -8.33 9.64 1.55
C ALA A 75 -6.86 10.04 1.52
N SER A 76 -6.06 9.43 0.65
CA SER A 76 -4.65 9.75 0.49
C SER A 76 -4.25 9.84 -0.96
N ILE A 77 -3.20 10.62 -1.21
CA ILE A 77 -2.48 10.67 -2.47
C ILE A 77 -0.99 10.69 -2.17
N GLY A 78 -0.21 9.89 -2.91
CA GLY A 78 1.24 9.83 -2.82
C GLY A 78 1.86 9.89 -4.20
N ALA A 79 2.88 10.74 -4.36
CA ALA A 79 3.65 10.86 -5.59
C ALA A 79 5.08 10.36 -5.37
N ASP A 80 5.61 9.62 -6.35
CA ASP A 80 7.00 9.16 -6.32
C ASP A 80 7.97 10.34 -6.34
N ILE A 81 8.83 10.40 -5.32
CA ILE A 81 9.90 11.41 -5.17
C ILE A 81 11.28 10.83 -5.39
N SER A 82 11.39 9.53 -5.64
CA SER A 82 12.66 8.85 -5.93
C SER A 82 13.01 8.82 -7.42
N GLY A 83 12.07 9.22 -8.29
CA GLY A 83 12.25 9.23 -9.75
C GLY A 83 12.33 7.83 -10.36
N LYS A 84 11.80 6.80 -9.68
CA LYS A 84 11.78 5.42 -10.18
C LYS A 84 10.59 5.22 -11.12
N SER A 85 9.38 5.35 -10.60
CA SER A 85 8.15 5.21 -11.40
C SER A 85 7.68 6.55 -12.00
N GLU A 86 8.07 7.68 -11.40
CA GLU A 86 7.53 9.02 -11.69
C GLU A 86 6.00 9.05 -11.63
N GLY A 87 5.41 8.06 -10.99
CA GLY A 87 3.97 7.87 -10.90
C GLY A 87 3.40 8.38 -9.59
N PHE A 88 2.09 8.23 -9.45
CA PHE A 88 1.38 8.50 -8.21
C PHE A 88 0.33 7.42 -7.95
N MET A 89 -0.07 7.33 -6.69
CA MET A 89 -1.18 6.49 -6.25
C MET A 89 -2.13 7.30 -5.38
N SER A 90 -3.39 6.89 -5.32
CA SER A 90 -4.35 7.43 -4.36
C SER A 90 -5.22 6.32 -3.80
N ASP A 91 -5.62 6.48 -2.54
CA ASP A 91 -6.45 5.51 -1.83
C ASP A 91 -7.63 6.23 -1.19
N VAL A 92 -8.79 5.62 -1.25
CA VAL A 92 -9.95 6.01 -0.45
C VAL A 92 -10.48 4.77 0.24
N SER A 93 -10.60 4.85 1.57
CA SER A 93 -11.07 3.72 2.37
C SER A 93 -12.02 4.15 3.48
N TRP A 94 -12.83 3.19 3.91
CA TRP A 94 -13.66 3.27 5.10
C TRP A 94 -13.32 2.12 6.02
N MET A 95 -13.20 2.40 7.33
CA MET A 95 -12.99 1.39 8.36
C MET A 95 -13.79 1.69 9.61
N LYS A 96 -14.11 0.65 10.36
CA LYS A 96 -14.75 0.79 11.68
C LYS A 96 -14.23 -0.28 12.62
N ARG A 97 -13.79 0.16 13.81
CA ARG A 97 -13.37 -0.74 14.89
C ARG A 97 -14.58 -1.25 15.66
N PHE A 98 -14.56 -2.52 15.97
CA PHE A 98 -15.48 -3.20 16.86
C PHE A 98 -14.66 -3.85 17.98
N ASP A 99 -15.15 -3.74 19.24
CA ASP A 99 -14.53 -4.43 20.36
C ASP A 99 -15.35 -5.69 20.67
N VAL A 100 -14.73 -6.86 20.50
CA VAL A 100 -15.36 -8.17 20.64
C VAL A 100 -14.56 -9.00 21.64
N ALA A 101 -15.13 -9.26 22.81
CA ALA A 101 -14.50 -10.10 23.86
C ALA A 101 -13.06 -9.69 24.23
N GLY A 102 -12.77 -8.39 24.27
CA GLY A 102 -11.43 -7.86 24.59
C GLY A 102 -10.47 -7.74 23.42
N PHE A 103 -10.88 -8.17 22.21
CA PHE A 103 -10.16 -7.97 20.96
C PHE A 103 -10.75 -6.80 20.19
N GLY A 104 -9.90 -5.98 19.58
CA GLY A 104 -10.30 -5.04 18.56
C GLY A 104 -10.34 -5.74 17.21
N VAL A 105 -11.45 -5.58 16.49
CA VAL A 105 -11.60 -6.08 15.11
C VAL A 105 -11.98 -4.92 14.22
N THR A 106 -11.16 -4.62 13.22
CA THR A 106 -11.37 -3.47 12.34
C THR A 106 -11.41 -3.94 10.87
N PRO A 107 -12.59 -4.19 10.31
CA PRO A 107 -12.76 -4.32 8.88
C PRO A 107 -12.53 -2.97 8.19
N GLN A 108 -11.86 -3.02 7.05
CA GLN A 108 -11.62 -1.89 6.16
C GLN A 108 -11.95 -2.30 4.72
N VAL A 109 -12.64 -1.45 4.00
CA VAL A 109 -12.85 -1.55 2.57
C VAL A 109 -12.29 -0.31 1.90
N GLY A 110 -11.68 -0.46 0.74
CA GLY A 110 -11.10 0.67 0.04
C GLY A 110 -10.85 0.38 -1.43
N VAL A 111 -10.44 1.44 -2.11
CA VAL A 111 -10.04 1.39 -3.52
C VAL A 111 -8.70 2.11 -3.66
N LEU A 112 -7.75 1.42 -4.28
CA LEU A 112 -6.44 1.95 -4.64
C LEU A 112 -6.45 2.28 -6.13
N PHE A 113 -6.18 3.53 -6.47
CA PHE A 113 -5.87 3.98 -7.81
C PHE A 113 -4.37 4.06 -7.98
N THR A 114 -3.86 3.60 -9.13
CA THR A 114 -2.45 3.70 -9.54
C THR A 114 -2.39 4.31 -10.94
N SER A 115 -1.50 5.30 -11.11
CA SER A 115 -1.33 5.98 -12.39
C SER A 115 -0.65 5.09 -13.44
N GLU A 116 -0.80 5.45 -14.72
CA GLU A 116 -0.13 4.79 -15.85
C GLU A 116 1.38 4.66 -15.61
N LYS A 117 2.09 5.73 -15.30
CA LYS A 117 3.54 5.70 -15.04
C LYS A 117 3.92 4.73 -13.93
N PHE A 118 3.13 4.69 -12.85
CA PHE A 118 3.33 3.75 -11.77
C PHE A 118 3.17 2.31 -12.26
N ASN A 119 2.07 2.01 -12.95
CA ASN A 119 1.79 0.67 -13.43
C ASN A 119 2.78 0.23 -14.50
N ASP A 120 3.14 1.12 -15.43
CA ASP A 120 4.07 0.80 -16.51
C ASP A 120 5.48 0.52 -15.97
N TYR A 121 5.92 1.24 -14.94
CA TYR A 121 7.21 0.95 -14.29
C TYR A 121 7.24 -0.42 -13.63
N TYR A 122 6.21 -0.78 -12.85
CA TYR A 122 6.21 -2.02 -12.07
C TYR A 122 5.73 -3.24 -12.84
N TYR A 123 4.88 -3.07 -13.84
CA TYR A 123 4.20 -4.16 -14.55
C TYR A 123 4.36 -4.09 -16.08
N GLY A 124 4.97 -3.04 -16.60
CA GLY A 124 5.25 -2.90 -18.04
C GLY A 124 6.40 -3.78 -18.49
N ILE A 125 6.40 -4.12 -19.79
CA ILE A 125 7.48 -4.82 -20.50
C ILE A 125 7.83 -4.01 -21.75
N SER A 126 9.00 -3.39 -21.74
CA SER A 126 9.48 -2.61 -22.87
C SER A 126 9.75 -3.49 -24.11
N HIS A 127 9.79 -2.90 -25.29
CA HIS A 127 10.15 -3.62 -26.51
C HIS A 127 11.56 -4.27 -26.45
N ALA A 128 12.50 -3.67 -25.73
CA ALA A 128 13.83 -4.24 -25.54
C ALA A 128 13.78 -5.49 -24.66
N GLU A 129 13.03 -5.43 -23.54
CA GLU A 129 12.79 -6.56 -22.66
C GLU A 129 12.04 -7.69 -23.38
N SER A 130 11.01 -7.35 -24.17
CA SER A 130 10.25 -8.29 -24.98
C SER A 130 11.16 -9.09 -25.93
N LYS A 131 12.03 -8.40 -26.66
CA LYS A 131 12.98 -9.06 -27.61
C LYS A 131 13.94 -10.03 -26.92
N ARG A 132 14.44 -9.69 -25.72
CA ARG A 132 15.43 -10.54 -25.03
C ARG A 132 14.79 -11.64 -24.20
N SER A 133 13.56 -11.42 -23.68
CA SER A 133 12.83 -12.38 -22.83
C SER A 133 11.94 -13.34 -23.62
N GLY A 134 11.41 -12.90 -24.76
CA GLY A 134 10.36 -13.59 -25.50
C GLY A 134 8.98 -13.50 -24.84
N LEU A 135 8.80 -12.57 -23.87
CA LEU A 135 7.49 -12.14 -23.38
C LEU A 135 6.93 -11.07 -24.31
N ASP A 136 5.62 -10.95 -24.40
CA ASP A 136 5.00 -9.87 -25.17
C ASP A 136 5.29 -8.51 -24.53
N ALA A 137 5.55 -7.48 -25.37
CA ALA A 137 5.66 -6.12 -24.89
C ALA A 137 4.31 -5.69 -24.28
N TYR A 138 4.36 -5.00 -23.15
CA TYR A 138 3.17 -4.59 -22.43
C TYR A 138 3.34 -3.18 -21.85
N SER A 139 2.39 -2.31 -22.09
CA SER A 139 2.30 -1.01 -21.45
C SER A 139 1.04 -1.00 -20.56
N ALA A 140 1.23 -0.74 -19.28
CA ALA A 140 0.17 -0.79 -18.30
C ALA A 140 -0.42 0.61 -18.08
N ASP A 141 -1.70 0.78 -18.42
CA ASP A 141 -2.45 2.02 -18.16
C ASP A 141 -2.76 2.22 -16.66
N ALA A 142 -3.36 3.36 -16.33
CA ALA A 142 -3.86 3.64 -14.99
C ALA A 142 -4.97 2.66 -14.60
N GLY A 143 -5.01 2.26 -13.32
CA GLY A 143 -5.95 1.24 -12.86
C GLY A 143 -6.52 1.48 -11.48
N VAL A 144 -7.63 0.80 -11.17
CA VAL A 144 -8.31 0.82 -9.87
C VAL A 144 -8.40 -0.59 -9.32
N SER A 145 -7.92 -0.78 -8.10
CA SER A 145 -7.87 -2.06 -7.40
C SER A 145 -8.64 -1.98 -6.09
N PRO A 146 -9.86 -2.51 -6.01
CA PRO A 146 -10.60 -2.58 -4.75
C PRO A 146 -9.96 -3.61 -3.81
N TYR A 147 -10.08 -3.35 -2.51
CA TYR A 147 -9.55 -4.24 -1.49
C TYR A 147 -10.42 -4.34 -0.25
N PHE A 148 -10.25 -5.44 0.46
CA PHE A 148 -10.71 -5.65 1.82
C PHE A 148 -9.52 -5.94 2.71
N ARG A 149 -9.48 -5.31 3.89
CA ARG A 149 -8.49 -5.56 4.95
C ARG A 149 -9.22 -5.86 6.25
N LEU A 150 -8.72 -6.82 6.99
CA LEU A 150 -9.16 -7.10 8.35
C LEU A 150 -7.98 -6.95 9.28
N ILE A 151 -8.14 -6.09 10.30
CA ILE A 151 -7.14 -5.87 11.33
C ILE A 151 -7.71 -6.40 12.65
N GLY A 152 -6.96 -7.27 13.31
CA GLY A 152 -7.23 -7.73 14.66
C GLY A 152 -6.17 -7.20 15.61
N ASP A 153 -6.57 -6.64 16.76
CA ASP A 153 -5.63 -6.19 17.76
C ASP A 153 -6.05 -6.63 19.16
N TYR A 154 -5.06 -6.83 20.02
CA TYR A 154 -5.25 -7.20 21.41
C TYR A 154 -4.34 -6.39 22.32
N ARG A 155 -4.91 -5.81 23.36
CA ARG A 155 -4.17 -5.06 24.36
C ARG A 155 -3.61 -6.04 25.40
N ILE A 156 -2.29 -6.22 25.43
CA ILE A 156 -1.60 -7.08 26.41
C ILE A 156 -1.47 -6.38 27.75
N SER A 157 -1.22 -5.05 27.74
CA SER A 157 -1.10 -4.21 28.92
C SER A 157 -1.53 -2.78 28.61
N GLU A 158 -1.48 -1.88 29.60
CA GLU A 158 -1.76 -0.46 29.35
C GLU A 158 -0.87 0.18 28.29
N LYS A 159 0.38 -0.35 28.17
CA LYS A 159 1.40 0.19 27.26
C LYS A 159 1.60 -0.60 25.99
N PHE A 160 1.20 -1.86 25.93
CA PHE A 160 1.49 -2.74 24.80
C PHE A 160 0.23 -3.34 24.20
N SER A 161 0.14 -3.25 22.87
CA SER A 161 -0.83 -3.98 22.07
C SER A 161 -0.09 -4.76 20.97
N VAL A 162 -0.65 -5.90 20.58
CA VAL A 162 -0.24 -6.64 19.38
C VAL A 162 -1.33 -6.51 18.34
N TYR A 163 -0.96 -6.53 17.06
CA TYR A 163 -1.92 -6.59 15.97
C TYR A 163 -1.47 -7.55 14.89
N ALA A 164 -2.46 -8.05 14.15
CA ALA A 164 -2.26 -8.77 12.90
C ALA A 164 -3.27 -8.27 11.88
N GLU A 165 -2.87 -8.25 10.61
CA GLU A 165 -3.76 -7.85 9.53
C GLU A 165 -3.65 -8.76 8.32
N GLY A 166 -4.76 -8.92 7.60
CA GLY A 166 -4.82 -9.58 6.32
C GLY A 166 -5.51 -8.69 5.30
N THR A 167 -4.98 -8.62 4.09
CA THR A 167 -5.53 -7.83 2.98
C THR A 167 -5.75 -8.74 1.78
N VAL A 168 -6.88 -8.57 1.12
CA VAL A 168 -7.21 -9.17 -0.18
C VAL A 168 -7.51 -8.03 -1.14
N ARG A 169 -6.79 -7.97 -2.27
CA ARG A 169 -6.95 -6.93 -3.29
C ARG A 169 -7.22 -7.58 -4.64
N SER A 170 -8.31 -7.18 -5.28
CA SER A 170 -8.55 -7.51 -6.69
C SER A 170 -7.68 -6.58 -7.54
N LEU A 171 -6.79 -7.14 -8.35
CA LEU A 171 -5.91 -6.37 -9.21
C LEU A 171 -6.71 -5.71 -10.34
N SER A 172 -6.35 -4.49 -10.71
CA SER A 172 -6.92 -3.85 -11.89
C SER A 172 -6.62 -4.66 -13.15
N LYS A 173 -7.43 -4.45 -14.19
CA LYS A 173 -7.22 -5.14 -15.47
C LYS A 173 -5.80 -4.91 -16.00
N GLU A 174 -5.32 -3.69 -15.89
CA GLU A 174 -4.02 -3.24 -16.38
C GLU A 174 -2.85 -3.90 -15.64
N ILE A 175 -3.03 -4.28 -14.38
CA ILE A 175 -2.02 -5.01 -13.62
C ILE A 175 -2.07 -6.51 -13.93
N LYS A 176 -3.27 -7.10 -13.87
CA LYS A 176 -3.41 -8.57 -14.04
C LYS A 176 -3.18 -9.07 -15.47
N ASP A 177 -3.38 -8.22 -16.48
CA ASP A 177 -3.13 -8.56 -17.88
C ASP A 177 -1.62 -8.49 -18.25
N SER A 178 -0.77 -7.99 -17.33
CA SER A 178 0.68 -7.99 -17.53
C SER A 178 1.24 -9.40 -17.56
N PRO A 179 2.13 -9.73 -18.53
CA PRO A 179 2.84 -11.01 -18.54
C PRO A 179 3.76 -11.24 -17.32
N MET A 180 3.98 -10.22 -16.49
CA MET A 180 4.74 -10.31 -15.23
C MET A 180 3.88 -10.76 -14.05
N VAL A 181 2.56 -10.78 -14.19
CA VAL A 181 1.61 -11.04 -13.09
C VAL A 181 0.94 -12.38 -13.30
N ASP A 182 0.93 -13.20 -12.26
CA ASP A 182 0.22 -14.46 -12.26
C ASP A 182 -0.93 -14.38 -11.23
N GLY A 183 -2.15 -14.28 -11.76
CA GLY A 183 -3.39 -14.24 -10.97
C GLY A 183 -4.04 -12.85 -10.86
N ASP A 184 -5.29 -12.88 -10.40
CA ASP A 184 -6.19 -11.72 -10.36
C ASP A 184 -6.26 -11.05 -8.98
N ILE A 185 -5.70 -11.69 -7.96
CA ILE A 185 -5.84 -11.30 -6.56
C ILE A 185 -4.47 -11.27 -5.89
N ALA A 186 -4.17 -10.16 -5.22
CA ALA A 186 -3.02 -10.03 -4.34
C ALA A 186 -3.44 -10.19 -2.88
N TYR A 187 -2.62 -10.89 -2.11
CA TYR A 187 -2.77 -11.09 -0.67
C TYR A 187 -1.65 -10.38 0.07
N GLY A 188 -1.98 -9.76 1.20
CA GLY A 188 -1.01 -9.16 2.09
C GLY A 188 -1.26 -9.60 3.52
N PHE A 189 -0.20 -9.81 4.29
CA PHE A 189 -0.27 -10.12 5.71
C PHE A 189 0.73 -9.25 6.46
N GLY A 190 0.32 -8.77 7.62
CA GLY A 190 1.16 -7.99 8.51
C GLY A 190 0.90 -8.36 9.96
N ALA A 191 1.90 -8.17 10.81
CA ALA A 191 1.76 -8.27 12.25
C ALA A 191 2.76 -7.33 12.93
N GLY A 192 2.42 -6.83 14.11
CA GLY A 192 3.29 -5.92 14.82
C GLY A 192 2.90 -5.73 16.27
N VAL A 193 3.68 -4.88 16.92
CA VAL A 193 3.50 -4.47 18.31
C VAL A 193 3.39 -2.95 18.35
N SER A 194 2.38 -2.44 19.04
CA SER A 194 2.21 -1.01 19.30
C SER A 194 2.54 -0.69 20.75
N TYR A 195 3.27 0.40 20.96
CA TYR A 195 3.57 0.96 22.28
C TYR A 195 2.80 2.26 22.48
N HIS A 196 2.10 2.37 23.59
CA HIS A 196 1.33 3.56 23.99
C HIS A 196 2.08 4.29 25.11
N PHE A 197 2.37 5.56 24.90
CA PHE A 197 3.06 6.42 25.87
C PHE A 197 2.13 6.89 26.95
#